data_cb639e594e0538c5c5db1feeee8637ae
#
_entry.id   cb639e594e0538c5c5db1feeee8637ae
#
_cell.length_a   1.000
_cell.length_b   1.000
_cell.length_c   1.000
_cell.angle_alpha   90.00
_cell.angle_beta   90.00
_cell.angle_gamma   90.00
#
_symmetry.space_group_name_H-M   'P 1'
#
loop_
_entity.id
_entity.type
_entity.pdbx_description
1 polymer ?
#
loop_
_entity_poly.entity_id
_entity_poly.type
_entity_poly.pdbx_seq_one_letter_code
_entity_poly.pdbx_strand_id
1 'polypeptide(L)'
;MRTLFLNPPSFQGFDGGASSRWPASREIESYWYPVWLCYPAGMLPDSKVVDAPPHKISIEQTVEMARDFELLVLFTSTPGFEVDCRIAEMMKATNSKLKVCFVGPPVTVEPEKTLNASSAIDFIIRREFDYQIVDYANG
;
A
#
# COMPACT_ATOMS: atom_id res chain seq x y z
N MET A 1 3.01 1.22 16.78
CA MET A 1 1.81 1.59 15.97
C MET A 1 1.19 0.35 15.37
N ARG A 2 -0.15 0.26 15.40
CA ARG A 2 -0.85 -0.76 14.62
C ARG A 2 -0.70 -0.45 13.13
N THR A 3 -0.08 -1.37 12.40
CA THR A 3 0.39 -1.10 11.03
C THR A 3 -0.32 -1.99 10.01
N LEU A 4 -0.87 -1.36 8.98
CA LEU A 4 -1.42 -2.04 7.81
C LEU A 4 -0.42 -1.98 6.66
N PHE A 5 0.03 -3.15 6.20
CA PHE A 5 0.80 -3.32 4.97
C PHE A 5 -0.17 -3.69 3.85
N LEU A 6 -0.28 -2.85 2.85
CA LEU A 6 -1.32 -2.95 1.84
C LEU A 6 -0.75 -3.06 0.42
N ASN A 7 -1.11 -4.14 -0.27
CA ASN A 7 -1.17 -4.17 -1.72
C ASN A 7 -2.61 -3.82 -2.12
N PRO A 8 -2.87 -2.61 -2.62
CA PRO A 8 -4.23 -2.09 -2.71
C PRO A 8 -5.03 -2.69 -3.88
N PRO A 9 -6.38 -2.64 -3.80
CA PRO A 9 -7.24 -2.96 -4.93
C PRO A 9 -7.16 -1.88 -6.01
N SER A 10 -7.79 -2.12 -7.16
CA SER A 10 -7.85 -1.17 -8.27
C SER A 10 -9.29 -0.78 -8.59
N PHE A 11 -9.51 0.47 -8.97
CA PHE A 11 -10.80 0.96 -9.50
C PHE A 11 -11.12 0.40 -10.90
N GLN A 12 -10.12 -0.11 -11.58
CA GLN A 12 -10.24 -0.53 -12.98
C GLN A 12 -10.25 -2.06 -13.15
N GLY A 13 -10.45 -2.80 -12.06
CA GLY A 13 -10.44 -4.26 -12.11
C GLY A 13 -9.08 -4.84 -12.54
N PHE A 14 -7.98 -4.23 -12.11
CA PHE A 14 -6.65 -4.78 -12.33
C PHE A 14 -6.53 -6.12 -11.64
N ASP A 15 -6.15 -7.11 -12.40
CA ASP A 15 -5.75 -8.41 -11.90
C ASP A 15 -4.24 -8.47 -11.73
N GLY A 16 -3.82 -9.31 -10.82
CA GLY A 16 -2.42 -9.61 -10.60
C GLY A 16 -1.97 -9.15 -9.22
N GLY A 17 -0.96 -9.82 -8.71
CA GLY A 17 -0.36 -9.51 -7.43
C GLY A 17 0.41 -8.21 -7.45
N ALA A 18 1.04 -7.90 -6.33
CA ALA A 18 1.73 -6.64 -6.06
C ALA A 18 2.74 -6.20 -7.13
N SER A 19 3.38 -7.13 -7.84
CA SER A 19 4.35 -6.81 -8.89
C SER A 19 3.77 -6.81 -10.30
N SER A 20 2.50 -7.16 -10.48
CA SER A 20 1.89 -7.32 -11.80
C SER A 20 0.46 -6.81 -11.86
N ARG A 21 0.21 -5.66 -11.27
CA ARG A 21 -1.09 -4.97 -11.33
C ARG A 21 -1.29 -4.30 -12.69
N TRP A 22 -1.44 -5.13 -13.70
CA TRP A 22 -1.74 -4.67 -15.06
C TRP A 22 -3.24 -4.67 -15.30
N PRO A 23 -3.75 -3.77 -16.15
CA PRO A 23 -5.13 -3.86 -16.63
C PRO A 23 -5.26 -5.18 -17.36
N ALA A 24 -6.10 -6.05 -16.85
CA ALA A 24 -6.14 -7.39 -17.39
C ALA A 24 -7.44 -7.73 -18.04
N SER A 25 -7.38 -7.93 -19.33
CA SER A 25 -8.10 -9.06 -19.89
C SER A 25 -7.15 -10.25 -19.85
N ARG A 26 -7.18 -11.07 -18.82
CA ARG A 26 -6.34 -12.26 -18.72
C ARG A 26 -7.22 -13.50 -18.79
N GLU A 27 -6.75 -14.49 -19.57
CA GLU A 27 -7.34 -15.82 -19.58
C GLU A 27 -7.08 -16.61 -18.30
N ILE A 28 -6.02 -16.23 -17.55
CA ILE A 28 -5.58 -16.88 -16.33
C ILE A 28 -5.26 -15.82 -15.29
N GLU A 29 -5.89 -15.91 -14.12
CA GLU A 29 -5.52 -15.14 -12.95
C GLU A 29 -4.15 -15.62 -12.44
N SER A 30 -3.20 -14.69 -12.30
CA SER A 30 -1.86 -14.97 -11.80
C SER A 30 -1.49 -13.93 -10.76
N TYR A 31 -1.21 -14.41 -9.55
CA TYR A 31 -0.91 -13.56 -8.42
C TYR A 31 0.47 -13.89 -7.85
N TRP A 32 1.22 -12.83 -7.50
CA TRP A 32 2.48 -12.95 -6.81
C TRP A 32 2.28 -12.50 -5.37
N TYR A 33 2.79 -13.27 -4.44
CA TYR A 33 2.74 -12.89 -3.02
C TYR A 33 3.56 -11.63 -2.77
N PRO A 34 3.04 -10.65 -2.01
CA PRO A 34 3.77 -9.43 -1.67
C PRO A 34 4.78 -9.71 -0.55
N VAL A 35 5.75 -10.59 -0.80
CA VAL A 35 6.73 -11.04 0.22
C VAL A 35 7.48 -9.89 0.86
N TRP A 36 7.78 -8.84 0.09
CA TRP A 36 8.43 -7.63 0.59
C TRP A 36 7.58 -6.84 1.61
N LEU A 37 6.27 -6.98 1.63
CA LEU A 37 5.41 -6.46 2.70
C LEU A 37 5.37 -7.40 3.91
N CYS A 38 5.57 -8.70 3.68
CA CYS A 38 5.53 -9.69 4.75
C CYS A 38 6.75 -9.61 5.67
N TYR A 39 7.92 -9.21 5.15
CA TYR A 39 9.14 -9.12 5.96
C TYR A 39 8.99 -8.11 7.10
N PRO A 40 8.73 -6.81 6.85
CA PRO A 40 8.55 -5.85 7.93
C PRO A 40 7.31 -6.14 8.78
N ALA A 41 6.25 -6.69 8.20
CA ALA A 41 5.08 -7.09 8.96
C ALA A 41 5.39 -8.18 9.98
N GLY A 42 6.22 -9.16 9.62
CA GLY A 42 6.65 -10.22 10.54
C GLY A 42 7.50 -9.72 11.72
N MET A 43 8.07 -8.53 11.62
CA MET A 43 8.85 -7.89 12.70
C MET A 43 7.99 -7.00 13.62
N LEU A 44 6.72 -6.75 13.28
CA LEU A 44 5.81 -5.90 14.04
C LEU A 44 4.64 -6.72 14.58
N PRO A 45 4.48 -6.85 15.92
CA PRO A 45 3.45 -7.70 16.52
C PRO A 45 2.03 -7.23 16.20
N ASP A 46 1.82 -5.91 16.08
CA ASP A 46 0.50 -5.31 15.81
C ASP A 46 0.35 -4.91 14.33
N SER A 47 0.72 -5.82 13.43
CA SER A 47 0.64 -5.59 12.01
C SER A 47 -0.31 -6.53 11.29
N LYS A 48 -0.76 -6.10 10.10
CA LYS A 48 -1.55 -6.91 9.19
C LYS A 48 -1.09 -6.67 7.75
N VAL A 49 -0.91 -7.75 7.00
CA VAL A 49 -0.72 -7.68 5.55
C VAL A 49 -2.05 -7.92 4.85
N VAL A 50 -2.39 -7.05 3.92
CA VAL A 50 -3.58 -7.20 3.06
C VAL A 50 -3.14 -7.16 1.60
N ASP A 51 -3.35 -8.25 0.92
CA ASP A 51 -3.18 -8.39 -0.52
C ASP A 51 -4.57 -8.39 -1.17
N ALA A 52 -5.05 -7.20 -1.52
CA ALA A 52 -6.45 -7.03 -1.88
C ALA A 52 -6.85 -7.69 -3.21
N PRO A 53 -6.04 -7.64 -4.30
CA PRO A 53 -6.46 -8.17 -5.58
C PRO A 53 -6.79 -9.68 -5.57
N PRO A 54 -5.91 -10.58 -5.09
CA PRO A 54 -6.21 -12.02 -5.13
C PRO A 54 -7.34 -12.43 -4.17
N HIS A 55 -7.56 -11.66 -3.12
CA HIS A 55 -8.63 -11.90 -2.16
C HIS A 55 -9.94 -11.19 -2.51
N LYS A 56 -9.97 -10.48 -3.65
CA LYS A 56 -11.15 -9.74 -4.14
C LYS A 56 -11.71 -8.77 -3.09
N ILE A 57 -10.81 -8.18 -2.28
CA ILE A 57 -11.17 -7.17 -1.29
C ILE A 57 -11.48 -5.88 -2.03
N SER A 58 -12.68 -5.34 -1.81
CA SER A 58 -13.12 -4.13 -2.49
C SER A 58 -12.42 -2.87 -1.97
N ILE A 59 -12.56 -1.77 -2.72
CA ILE A 59 -12.07 -0.47 -2.31
C ILE A 59 -12.75 -0.04 -1.00
N GLU A 60 -14.05 -0.21 -0.89
CA GLU A 60 -14.82 0.15 0.30
C GLU A 60 -14.36 -0.64 1.53
N GLN A 61 -14.15 -1.94 1.38
CA GLN A 61 -13.61 -2.79 2.45
C GLN A 61 -12.20 -2.35 2.86
N THR A 62 -11.36 -2.01 1.89
CA THR A 62 -10.00 -1.55 2.14
C THR A 62 -10.00 -0.21 2.88
N VAL A 63 -10.82 0.73 2.42
CA VAL A 63 -10.93 2.07 3.02
C VAL A 63 -11.44 2.00 4.46
N GLU A 64 -12.41 1.12 4.74
CA GLU A 64 -12.94 0.95 6.09
C GLU A 64 -11.89 0.42 7.09
N MET A 65 -10.93 -0.38 6.63
CA MET A 65 -9.81 -0.85 7.46
C MET A 65 -8.99 0.30 8.06
N ALA A 66 -8.97 1.47 7.43
CA ALA A 66 -8.22 2.63 7.95
C ALA A 66 -8.58 2.99 9.39
N ARG A 67 -9.79 2.66 9.87
CA ARG A 67 -10.25 2.93 11.24
C ARG A 67 -9.45 2.19 12.30
N ASP A 68 -8.92 1.03 11.95
CA ASP A 68 -8.29 0.11 12.89
C ASP A 68 -6.77 0.28 12.98
N PHE A 69 -6.18 1.12 12.13
CA PHE A 69 -4.73 1.27 12.01
C PHE A 69 -4.26 2.70 12.25
N GLU A 70 -2.99 2.82 12.66
CA GLU A 70 -2.31 4.09 12.90
C GLU A 70 -1.31 4.42 11.79
N LEU A 71 -0.77 3.37 11.14
CA LEU A 71 0.17 3.47 10.03
C LEU A 71 -0.30 2.61 8.85
N LEU A 72 -0.35 3.21 7.68
CA LEU A 72 -0.51 2.54 6.40
C LEU A 72 0.82 2.52 5.66
N VAL A 73 1.30 1.35 5.32
CA VAL A 73 2.42 1.14 4.38
C VAL A 73 1.82 0.61 3.08
N LEU A 74 1.72 1.47 2.09
CA LEU A 74 1.10 1.17 0.82
C LEU A 74 2.18 0.90 -0.24
N PHE A 75 2.17 -0.33 -0.77
CA PHE A 75 3.02 -0.66 -1.91
C PHE A 75 2.37 -0.17 -3.20
N THR A 76 3.08 0.70 -3.91
CA THR A 76 2.63 1.24 -5.18
C THR A 76 3.49 0.76 -6.35
N SER A 77 2.89 0.73 -7.52
CA SER A 77 3.55 0.42 -8.79
C SER A 77 3.38 1.59 -9.76
N THR A 78 4.27 1.70 -10.75
CA THR A 78 4.17 2.78 -11.74
C THR A 78 2.80 2.86 -12.41
N PRO A 79 2.20 1.76 -12.91
CA PRO A 79 0.88 1.82 -13.53
C PRO A 79 -0.27 2.04 -12.54
N GLY A 80 -0.07 1.71 -11.25
CA GLY A 80 -1.11 1.85 -10.22
C GLY A 80 -1.04 3.15 -9.41
N PHE A 81 -0.02 3.96 -9.60
CA PHE A 81 0.32 5.05 -8.69
C PHE A 81 -0.83 6.06 -8.47
N GLU A 82 -1.47 6.52 -9.53
CA GLU A 82 -2.59 7.48 -9.41
C GLU A 82 -3.79 6.89 -8.67
N VAL A 83 -4.08 5.62 -8.93
CA VAL A 83 -5.15 4.87 -8.25
C VAL A 83 -4.82 4.72 -6.77
N ASP A 84 -3.58 4.42 -6.45
CA ASP A 84 -3.10 4.22 -5.09
C ASP A 84 -3.15 5.53 -4.28
N CYS A 85 -2.84 6.66 -4.89
CA CYS A 85 -3.03 7.98 -4.28
C CYS A 85 -4.49 8.21 -3.89
N ARG A 86 -5.44 7.90 -4.77
CA ARG A 86 -6.87 8.04 -4.48
C ARG A 86 -7.33 7.13 -3.33
N ILE A 87 -6.83 5.91 -3.26
CA ILE A 87 -7.12 5.00 -2.13
C ILE A 87 -6.57 5.57 -0.82
N ALA A 88 -5.35 6.07 -0.82
CA ALA A 88 -4.74 6.72 0.34
C ALA A 88 -5.55 7.95 0.80
N GLU A 89 -6.03 8.77 -0.12
CA GLU A 89 -6.90 9.91 0.17
C GLU A 89 -8.21 9.48 0.84
N MET A 90 -8.86 8.45 0.31
CA MET A 90 -10.09 7.90 0.89
C MET A 90 -9.85 7.32 2.29
N MET A 91 -8.73 6.60 2.48
CA MET A 91 -8.36 6.06 3.78
C MET A 91 -8.06 7.17 4.79
N LYS A 92 -7.36 8.23 4.37
CA LYS A 92 -7.08 9.38 5.22
C LYS A 92 -8.33 10.21 5.54
N ALA A 93 -9.29 10.29 4.63
CA ALA A 93 -10.59 10.88 4.89
C ALA A 93 -11.40 10.08 5.93
N THR A 94 -11.25 8.75 5.94
CA THR A 94 -11.90 7.86 6.93
C THR A 94 -11.23 7.93 8.30
N ASN A 95 -9.90 8.10 8.33
CA ASN A 95 -9.11 8.26 9.56
C ASN A 95 -8.04 9.34 9.35
N SER A 96 -8.33 10.56 9.77
CA SER A 96 -7.43 11.71 9.61
C SER A 96 -6.12 11.61 10.39
N LYS A 97 -6.05 10.71 11.37
CA LYS A 97 -4.83 10.46 12.17
C LYS A 97 -3.93 9.38 11.55
N LEU A 98 -4.43 8.66 10.55
CA LEU A 98 -3.66 7.63 9.87
C LEU A 98 -2.39 8.24 9.26
N LYS A 99 -1.23 7.68 9.59
CA LYS A 99 0.02 7.99 8.89
C LYS A 99 0.12 7.14 7.64
N VAL A 100 0.51 7.75 6.53
CA VAL A 100 0.56 7.09 5.22
C VAL A 100 1.98 7.15 4.67
N CYS A 101 2.55 5.96 4.50
CA CYS A 101 3.85 5.75 3.88
C CYS A 101 3.67 5.06 2.52
N PHE A 102 4.27 5.59 1.46
CA PHE A 102 4.38 4.90 0.18
C PHE A 102 5.74 4.25 0.03
N VAL A 103 5.73 3.03 -0.50
CA VAL A 103 6.91 2.24 -0.88
C VAL A 103 6.72 1.64 -2.28
N GLY A 104 7.80 1.28 -2.92
CA GLY A 104 7.74 0.63 -4.24
C GLY A 104 8.53 1.36 -5.34
N PRO A 105 8.47 0.87 -6.58
CA PRO A 105 9.30 1.38 -7.67
C PRO A 105 9.19 2.89 -7.95
N PRO A 106 7.99 3.50 -8.06
CA PRO A 106 7.87 4.94 -8.32
C PRO A 106 8.54 5.78 -7.24
N VAL A 107 8.42 5.36 -5.99
CA VAL A 107 9.01 6.03 -4.83
C VAL A 107 10.53 6.08 -4.93
N THR A 108 11.13 5.03 -5.45
CA THR A 108 12.60 4.93 -5.60
C THR A 108 13.11 5.78 -6.75
N VAL A 109 12.37 5.81 -7.87
CA VAL A 109 12.80 6.46 -9.13
C VAL A 109 12.50 7.97 -9.10
N GLU A 110 11.31 8.36 -8.65
CA GLU A 110 10.83 9.75 -8.64
C GLU A 110 10.32 10.16 -7.24
N PRO A 111 11.18 10.20 -6.22
CA PRO A 111 10.76 10.39 -4.84
C PRO A 111 10.03 11.72 -4.59
N GLU A 112 10.54 12.82 -5.12
CA GLU A 112 9.93 14.15 -4.94
C GLU A 112 8.57 14.24 -5.60
N LYS A 113 8.45 13.71 -6.81
CA LYS A 113 7.18 13.64 -7.55
C LYS A 113 6.17 12.79 -6.79
N THR A 114 6.61 11.63 -6.28
CA THR A 114 5.77 10.74 -5.50
C THR A 114 5.26 11.42 -4.24
N LEU A 115 6.15 12.02 -3.45
CA LEU A 115 5.79 12.67 -2.19
C LEU A 115 4.82 13.86 -2.40
N ASN A 116 4.98 14.58 -3.49
CA ASN A 116 4.17 15.76 -3.79
C ASN A 116 2.88 15.44 -4.57
N ALA A 117 2.65 14.19 -4.95
CA ALA A 117 1.50 13.81 -5.79
C ALA A 117 0.17 13.89 -5.04
N SER A 118 0.16 13.67 -3.73
CA SER A 118 -1.04 13.76 -2.90
C SER A 118 -0.70 14.19 -1.47
N SER A 119 -1.53 15.07 -0.93
CA SER A 119 -1.42 15.49 0.48
C SER A 119 -1.75 14.37 1.48
N ALA A 120 -2.26 13.24 1.01
CA ALA A 120 -2.48 12.07 1.83
C ALA A 120 -1.18 11.33 2.17
N ILE A 121 -0.11 11.52 1.40
CA ILE A 121 1.18 10.87 1.63
C ILE A 121 1.95 11.66 2.68
N ASP A 122 2.13 11.10 3.87
CA ASP A 122 2.89 11.77 4.94
C ASP A 122 4.41 11.62 4.72
N PHE A 123 4.85 10.45 4.24
CA PHE A 123 6.25 10.18 3.94
C PHE A 123 6.42 9.02 2.97
N ILE A 124 7.63 8.85 2.51
CA ILE A 124 8.01 7.77 1.59
C ILE A 124 9.30 7.09 2.09
N ILE A 125 9.45 5.80 1.78
CA ILE A 125 10.72 5.12 2.00
C ILE A 125 11.17 4.51 0.68
N ARG A 126 12.42 4.79 0.33
CA ARG A 126 13.04 4.37 -0.92
C ARG A 126 13.80 3.06 -0.75
N ARG A 127 13.81 2.23 -1.79
CA ARG A 127 14.56 0.97 -1.83
C ARG A 127 14.12 -0.01 -0.73
N GLU A 128 15.07 -0.53 0.04
CA GLU A 128 14.79 -1.37 1.21
C GLU A 128 14.11 -0.53 2.28
N PHE A 129 12.98 -1.02 2.80
CA PHE A 129 12.16 -0.27 3.74
C PHE A 129 11.86 -1.03 5.05
N ASP A 130 12.31 -2.27 5.17
CA ASP A 130 11.94 -3.17 6.25
C ASP A 130 12.24 -2.59 7.62
N TYR A 131 13.51 -2.29 7.89
CA TYR A 131 13.94 -1.75 9.18
C TYR A 131 13.44 -0.33 9.42
N GLN A 132 13.41 0.51 8.39
CA GLN A 132 12.95 1.89 8.51
C GLN A 132 11.48 1.96 8.93
N ILE A 133 10.62 1.06 8.39
CA ILE A 133 9.22 0.97 8.80
C ILE A 133 9.10 0.45 10.22
N VAL A 134 9.88 -0.56 10.59
CA VAL A 134 9.88 -1.12 11.95
C VAL A 134 10.32 -0.06 12.96
N ASP A 135 11.38 0.67 12.69
CA ASP A 135 11.86 1.76 13.54
C ASP A 135 10.79 2.85 13.67
N TYR A 136 10.19 3.30 12.57
CA TYR A 136 9.14 4.31 12.60
C TYR A 136 7.91 3.87 13.40
N ALA A 137 7.48 2.62 13.24
CA ALA A 137 6.31 2.09 13.91
C ALA A 137 6.51 1.90 15.43
N ASN A 138 7.75 1.70 15.85
CA ASN A 138 8.12 1.55 17.27
C ASN A 138 8.40 2.90 17.97
N GLY A 139 8.56 3.99 17.25
CA GLY A 139 8.86 5.33 17.77
C GLY A 139 10.35 5.56 17.81
#